data_5fb4ff597b3a18bfd8639392d699eed5
#
_entry.id   5fb4ff597b3a18bfd8639392d699eed5
#
_cell.length_a   1.000
_cell.length_b   1.000
_cell.length_c   1.000
_cell.angle_alpha   90.00
_cell.angle_beta   90.00
_cell.angle_gamma   90.00
#
_symmetry.space_group_name_H-M   'P 1'
#
loop_
_entity.id
_entity.type
_entity.pdbx_description
1 polymer ?
#
loop_
_entity_poly.entity_id
_entity_poly.type
_entity_poly.pdbx_seq_one_letter_code
_entity_poly.pdbx_strand_id
1 'polypeptide(L)'
;SFDKLDLINLLEEVESMGKHEKRELSSRLSLLLMHLLKWKYQPTHRVTSWELTIKEQRNELIHHLKENPSLKNPENLTETFEHAYEIAILKAAKETKLSPKAFPAFCEWNFEQALNSDFYPN
;
A
#
# COMPACT_ATOMS: atom_id res chain seq x y z
N SER A 1 -37.62 -6.97 -15.90
CA SER A 1 -37.27 -7.65 -14.66
C SER A 1 -35.91 -8.31 -14.76
N PHE A 2 -35.22 -8.39 -13.67
CA PHE A 2 -33.91 -9.04 -13.57
C PHE A 2 -34.08 -10.56 -13.61
N ASP A 3 -33.41 -11.23 -14.52
CA ASP A 3 -33.32 -12.67 -14.47
C ASP A 3 -32.04 -13.08 -13.69
N LYS A 4 -31.87 -14.39 -13.52
CA LYS A 4 -30.76 -14.94 -12.75
C LYS A 4 -29.38 -14.62 -13.39
N LEU A 5 -29.33 -14.63 -14.72
CA LEU A 5 -28.09 -14.35 -15.45
C LEU A 5 -27.68 -12.87 -15.29
N ASP A 6 -28.64 -11.94 -15.36
CA ASP A 6 -28.39 -10.52 -15.15
C ASP A 6 -27.83 -10.25 -13.76
N LEU A 7 -28.39 -10.93 -12.75
CA LEU A 7 -27.93 -10.81 -11.37
C LEU A 7 -26.50 -11.32 -11.21
N ILE A 8 -26.18 -12.48 -11.80
CA ILE A 8 -24.83 -13.05 -11.76
C ILE A 8 -23.84 -12.12 -12.43
N ASN A 9 -24.17 -11.57 -13.59
CA ASN A 9 -23.30 -10.63 -14.30
C ASN A 9 -23.05 -9.36 -13.48
N LEU A 10 -24.09 -8.84 -12.81
CA LEU A 10 -23.96 -7.67 -11.94
C LEU A 10 -23.05 -7.95 -10.76
N LEU A 11 -23.18 -9.11 -10.14
CA LEU A 11 -22.34 -9.53 -9.02
C LEU A 11 -20.89 -9.68 -9.43
N GLU A 12 -20.63 -10.24 -10.60
CA GLU A 12 -19.28 -10.36 -11.16
C GLU A 12 -18.66 -9.00 -11.42
N GLU A 13 -19.41 -8.03 -11.92
CA GLU A 13 -18.95 -6.66 -12.12
C GLU A 13 -18.56 -6.01 -10.80
N VAL A 14 -19.41 -6.13 -9.79
CA VAL A 14 -19.15 -5.55 -8.46
C VAL A 14 -17.91 -6.18 -7.84
N GLU A 15 -17.76 -7.49 -7.93
CA GLU A 15 -16.57 -8.21 -7.44
C GLU A 15 -15.31 -7.77 -8.16
N SER A 16 -15.38 -7.60 -9.49
CA SER A 16 -14.24 -7.16 -10.29
C SER A 16 -13.81 -5.75 -9.92
N MET A 17 -14.76 -4.85 -9.68
CA MET A 17 -14.48 -3.48 -9.23
C MET A 17 -13.81 -3.50 -7.86
N GLY A 18 -14.33 -4.30 -6.92
CA GLY A 18 -13.74 -4.45 -5.60
C GLY A 18 -12.30 -4.97 -5.64
N LYS A 19 -12.01 -5.91 -6.51
CA LYS A 19 -10.66 -6.44 -6.71
C LYS A 19 -9.72 -5.39 -7.29
N HIS A 20 -10.19 -4.60 -8.23
CA HIS A 20 -9.43 -3.51 -8.83
C HIS A 20 -9.03 -2.48 -7.76
N GLU A 21 -9.98 -2.08 -6.93
CA GLU A 21 -9.72 -1.11 -5.87
C GLU A 21 -8.76 -1.65 -4.81
N LYS A 22 -8.85 -2.94 -4.47
CA LYS A 22 -7.90 -3.59 -3.57
C LYS A 22 -6.49 -3.64 -4.16
N ARG A 23 -6.37 -3.89 -5.45
CA ARG A 23 -5.08 -3.91 -6.16
C ARG A 23 -4.44 -2.52 -6.15
N GLU A 24 -5.22 -1.48 -6.38
CA GLU A 24 -4.72 -0.11 -6.31
C GLU A 24 -4.24 0.22 -4.90
N LEU A 25 -5.01 -0.15 -3.88
CA LEU A 25 -4.62 0.05 -2.48
C LEU A 25 -3.29 -0.65 -2.20
N SER A 26 -3.17 -1.93 -2.55
CA SER A 26 -1.96 -2.71 -2.34
C SER A 26 -0.75 -2.12 -3.08
N SER A 27 -0.94 -1.73 -4.33
CA SER A 27 0.12 -1.17 -5.16
C SER A 27 0.64 0.14 -4.57
N ARG A 28 -0.25 1.05 -4.18
CA ARG A 28 0.14 2.32 -3.59
C ARG A 28 0.78 2.16 -2.21
N LEU A 29 0.25 1.24 -1.39
CA LEU A 29 0.84 0.92 -0.09
C LEU A 29 2.25 0.35 -0.26
N SER A 30 2.45 -0.56 -1.20
CA SER A 30 3.78 -1.15 -1.42
C SER A 30 4.79 -0.09 -1.84
N LEU A 31 4.39 0.88 -2.65
CA LEU A 31 5.27 1.98 -3.06
C LEU A 31 5.60 2.90 -1.90
N LEU A 32 4.60 3.24 -1.09
CA LEU A 32 4.80 4.05 0.11
C LEU A 32 5.74 3.35 1.10
N LEU A 33 5.44 2.10 1.42
CA LEU A 33 6.24 1.32 2.38
C LEU A 33 7.67 1.11 1.89
N MET A 34 7.85 0.88 0.59
CA MET A 34 9.17 0.77 -0.01
C MET A 34 9.98 2.04 0.22
N HIS A 35 9.39 3.21 0.03
CA HIS A 35 10.08 4.48 0.25
C HIS A 35 10.36 4.75 1.73
N LEU A 36 9.45 4.33 2.64
CA LEU A 36 9.70 4.43 4.07
C LEU A 36 10.84 3.51 4.51
N LEU A 37 10.94 2.31 3.92
CA LEU A 37 12.05 1.39 4.17
C LEU A 37 13.37 1.99 3.68
N LYS A 38 13.39 2.52 2.48
CA LYS A 38 14.59 3.20 1.95
C LYS A 38 14.97 4.38 2.82
N TRP A 39 14.00 5.15 3.26
CA TRP A 39 14.24 6.29 4.14
C TRP A 39 14.94 5.89 5.42
N LYS A 40 14.47 4.84 6.07
CA LYS A 40 15.05 4.35 7.31
C LYS A 40 16.40 3.66 7.13
N TYR A 41 16.49 2.77 6.15
CA TYR A 41 17.66 1.88 6.01
C TYR A 41 18.73 2.40 5.07
N GLN A 42 18.48 3.52 4.38
CA GLN A 42 19.44 4.20 3.54
C GLN A 42 19.47 5.70 3.89
N PRO A 43 19.78 6.05 5.15
CA PRO A 43 19.68 7.45 5.60
C PRO A 43 20.63 8.39 4.86
N THR A 44 21.77 7.89 4.36
CA THR A 44 22.72 8.72 3.61
C THR A 44 22.31 8.93 2.16
N HIS A 45 21.27 8.24 1.70
CA HIS A 45 20.76 8.32 0.32
C HIS A 45 19.45 9.09 0.20
N ARG A 46 18.95 9.65 1.30
CA ARG A 46 17.68 10.40 1.31
C ARG A 46 17.76 11.57 0.36
N VAL A 47 16.76 11.66 -0.53
CA VAL A 47 16.66 12.72 -1.53
C VAL A 47 15.24 13.27 -1.57
N THR A 48 15.09 14.48 -2.12
CA THR A 48 13.79 15.15 -2.22
C THR A 48 12.75 14.32 -2.98
N SER A 49 13.17 13.58 -4.00
CA SER A 49 12.24 12.76 -4.76
C SER A 49 11.57 11.68 -3.91
N TRP A 50 12.27 11.13 -2.93
CA TRP A 50 11.68 10.15 -2.01
C TRP A 50 10.61 10.79 -1.13
N GLU A 51 10.93 11.96 -0.60
CA GLU A 51 9.99 12.72 0.23
C GLU A 51 8.73 13.08 -0.54
N LEU A 52 8.89 13.52 -1.77
CA LEU A 52 7.75 13.87 -2.63
C LEU A 52 6.91 12.65 -2.99
N THR A 53 7.54 11.51 -3.26
CA THR A 53 6.81 10.27 -3.53
C THR A 53 6.03 9.81 -2.30
N ILE A 54 6.62 9.93 -1.11
CA ILE A 54 5.93 9.59 0.14
C ILE A 54 4.68 10.47 0.30
N LYS A 55 4.83 11.77 0.10
CA LYS A 55 3.70 12.72 0.18
C LYS A 55 2.62 12.41 -0.86
N GLU A 56 3.03 12.16 -2.08
CA GLU A 56 2.11 11.84 -3.17
C GLU A 56 1.30 10.58 -2.87
N GLN A 57 1.96 9.52 -2.46
CA GLN A 57 1.27 8.26 -2.18
C GLN A 57 0.34 8.36 -0.97
N ARG A 58 0.74 9.12 0.05
CA ARG A 58 -0.14 9.38 1.19
C ARG A 58 -1.41 10.11 0.76
N ASN A 59 -1.28 11.13 -0.06
CA ASN A 59 -2.43 11.88 -0.57
C ASN A 59 -3.35 10.99 -1.42
N GLU A 60 -2.77 10.22 -2.32
CA GLU A 60 -3.54 9.31 -3.19
C GLU A 60 -4.24 8.21 -2.40
N LEU A 61 -3.57 7.67 -1.37
CA LEU A 61 -4.16 6.65 -0.51
C LEU A 61 -5.34 7.19 0.30
N ILE A 62 -5.19 8.37 0.89
CA ILE A 62 -6.25 9.00 1.65
C ILE A 62 -7.47 9.24 0.76
N HIS A 63 -7.25 9.73 -0.45
CA HIS A 63 -8.31 9.95 -1.42
C HIS A 63 -8.99 8.64 -1.83
N HIS A 64 -8.19 7.62 -2.15
CA HIS A 64 -8.69 6.31 -2.56
C HIS A 64 -9.56 5.66 -1.49
N LEU A 65 -9.13 5.74 -0.23
CA LEU A 65 -9.89 5.19 0.90
C LEU A 65 -11.17 5.98 1.17
N LYS A 66 -11.13 7.29 0.94
CA LYS A 66 -12.29 8.15 1.09
C LYS A 66 -13.37 7.81 0.05
N GLU A 67 -12.95 7.51 -1.17
CA GLU A 67 -13.87 7.11 -2.24
C GLU A 67 -14.33 5.65 -2.11
N ASN A 68 -13.56 4.83 -1.41
CA ASN A 68 -13.82 3.39 -1.26
C ASN A 68 -13.75 2.98 0.21
N PRO A 69 -14.69 3.46 1.05
CA PRO A 69 -14.60 3.24 2.50
C PRO A 69 -14.61 1.78 2.94
N SER A 70 -15.17 0.88 2.14
CA SER A 70 -15.17 -0.55 2.45
C SER A 70 -13.77 -1.16 2.50
N LEU A 71 -12.78 -0.51 1.89
CA LEU A 71 -11.39 -0.95 1.94
C LEU A 71 -10.80 -0.81 3.34
N LYS A 72 -11.42 -0.03 4.21
CA LYS A 72 -11.00 0.13 5.61
C LYS A 72 -11.48 -0.98 6.52
N ASN A 73 -12.24 -1.95 5.99
CA ASN A 73 -12.65 -3.11 6.78
C ASN A 73 -11.39 -3.76 7.37
N PRO A 74 -11.29 -3.90 8.71
CA PRO A 74 -10.05 -4.33 9.38
C PRO A 74 -9.47 -5.65 8.86
N GLU A 75 -10.30 -6.63 8.56
CA GLU A 75 -9.82 -7.93 8.07
C GLU A 75 -9.12 -7.78 6.73
N ASN A 76 -9.77 -7.08 5.79
CA ASN A 76 -9.22 -6.86 4.45
C ASN A 76 -8.01 -5.94 4.49
N LEU A 77 -8.05 -4.91 5.31
CA LEU A 77 -6.97 -3.94 5.41
C LEU A 77 -5.70 -4.55 5.95
N THR A 78 -5.80 -5.37 7.00
CA THR A 78 -4.64 -6.05 7.59
C THR A 78 -3.96 -6.95 6.56
N GLU A 79 -4.74 -7.77 5.87
CA GLU A 79 -4.23 -8.67 4.84
C GLU A 79 -3.57 -7.89 3.70
N THR A 80 -4.20 -6.82 3.23
CA THR A 80 -3.67 -6.00 2.15
C THR A 80 -2.37 -5.31 2.57
N PHE A 81 -2.32 -4.81 3.80
CA PHE A 81 -1.13 -4.15 4.33
C PHE A 81 0.05 -5.12 4.44
N GLU A 82 -0.19 -6.32 4.98
CA GLU A 82 0.84 -7.35 5.10
C GLU A 82 1.39 -7.76 3.74
N HIS A 83 0.51 -7.97 2.77
CA HIS A 83 0.91 -8.30 1.40
C HIS A 83 1.71 -7.16 0.77
N ALA A 84 1.24 -5.94 0.94
CA ALA A 84 1.93 -4.74 0.43
C ALA A 84 3.34 -4.61 1.02
N TYR A 85 3.50 -4.94 2.31
CA TYR A 85 4.81 -4.90 2.95
C TYR A 85 5.76 -5.96 2.38
N GLU A 86 5.29 -7.17 2.15
CA GLU A 86 6.10 -8.21 1.49
C GLU A 86 6.63 -7.75 0.13
N ILE A 87 5.76 -7.12 -0.66
CA ILE A 87 6.15 -6.57 -1.96
C ILE A 87 7.12 -5.40 -1.78
N ALA A 88 6.89 -4.56 -0.78
CA ALA A 88 7.75 -3.41 -0.49
C ALA A 88 9.19 -3.83 -0.17
N ILE A 89 9.37 -4.90 0.61
CA ILE A 89 10.69 -5.44 0.92
C ILE A 89 11.42 -5.83 -0.37
N LEU A 90 10.75 -6.55 -1.26
CA LEU A 90 11.36 -6.99 -2.52
C LEU A 90 11.72 -5.81 -3.41
N LYS A 91 10.84 -4.83 -3.50
CA LYS A 91 11.10 -3.60 -4.26
C LYS A 91 12.26 -2.79 -3.68
N ALA A 92 12.29 -2.67 -2.36
CA ALA A 92 13.37 -1.94 -1.67
C ALA A 92 14.72 -2.64 -1.86
N ALA A 93 14.74 -3.98 -1.73
CA ALA A 93 15.94 -4.77 -1.95
C ALA A 93 16.47 -4.60 -3.38
N LYS A 94 15.56 -4.62 -4.35
CA LYS A 94 15.89 -4.45 -5.77
C LYS A 94 16.51 -3.07 -6.05
N GLU A 95 15.97 -2.02 -5.45
CA GLU A 95 16.47 -0.66 -5.68
C GLU A 95 17.74 -0.33 -4.89
N THR A 96 17.84 -0.83 -3.67
CA THR A 96 19.00 -0.56 -2.80
C THR A 96 20.15 -1.52 -3.02
N LYS A 97 19.90 -2.65 -3.70
CA LYS A 97 20.83 -3.77 -3.88
C LYS A 97 21.20 -4.45 -2.57
N LEU A 98 20.44 -4.20 -1.53
CA LEU A 98 20.57 -4.92 -0.25
C LEU A 98 19.81 -6.24 -0.33
N SER A 99 20.18 -7.19 0.53
CA SER A 99 19.40 -8.42 0.67
C SER A 99 18.02 -8.10 1.25
N PRO A 100 16.95 -8.82 0.86
CA PRO A 100 15.67 -8.70 1.54
C PRO A 100 15.75 -8.87 3.06
N LYS A 101 16.73 -9.66 3.53
CA LYS A 101 16.97 -9.89 4.95
C LYS A 101 17.52 -8.66 5.69
N ALA A 102 17.95 -7.62 4.95
CA ALA A 102 18.37 -6.36 5.56
C ALA A 102 17.19 -5.58 6.15
N PHE A 103 15.97 -5.96 5.77
CA PHE A 103 14.75 -5.30 6.23
C PHE A 103 14.01 -6.22 7.20
N PRO A 104 13.24 -5.65 8.19
CA PRO A 104 12.49 -6.48 9.12
C PRO A 104 11.48 -7.39 8.40
N ALA A 105 11.34 -8.62 8.87
CA ALA A 105 10.38 -9.57 8.27
C ALA A 105 8.94 -9.09 8.42
N PHE A 106 8.64 -8.36 9.51
CA PHE A 106 7.32 -7.76 9.76
C PHE A 106 7.47 -6.25 9.81
N CYS A 107 6.45 -5.55 9.30
CA CYS A 107 6.46 -4.09 9.28
C CYS A 107 6.51 -3.52 10.71
N GLU A 108 7.44 -2.60 10.95
CA GLU A 108 7.58 -1.92 12.25
C GLU A 108 6.49 -0.88 12.48
N TRP A 109 5.80 -0.48 11.42
CA TRP A 109 4.79 0.57 11.45
C TRP A 109 3.40 -0.01 11.20
N ASN A 110 2.40 0.62 11.79
CA ASN A 110 1.03 0.27 11.48
C ASN A 110 0.50 1.13 10.33
N PHE A 111 -0.72 0.85 9.90
CA PHE A 111 -1.35 1.54 8.78
C PHE A 111 -1.47 3.05 9.04
N GLU A 112 -1.89 3.44 10.24
CA GLU A 112 -2.06 4.86 10.60
C GLU A 112 -0.74 5.61 10.56
N GLN A 113 0.33 5.01 11.07
CA GLN A 113 1.67 5.62 11.01
C GLN A 113 2.13 5.80 9.57
N ALA A 114 1.95 4.77 8.75
CA ALA A 114 2.37 4.82 7.34
C ALA A 114 1.69 5.97 6.60
N LEU A 115 0.41 6.25 6.93
CA LEU A 115 -0.36 7.31 6.28
C LEU A 115 -0.22 8.68 6.92
N ASN A 116 0.38 8.77 8.10
CA ASN A 116 0.54 10.04 8.81
C ASN A 116 1.56 10.92 8.10
N SER A 117 1.13 12.11 7.67
CA SER A 117 1.97 13.04 6.91
C SER A 117 3.20 13.53 7.67
N ASP A 118 3.17 13.47 9.00
CA ASP A 118 4.29 13.90 9.85
C ASP A 118 5.27 12.77 10.17
N PHE A 119 4.93 11.54 9.81
CA PHE A 119 5.74 10.38 10.16
C PHE A 119 6.83 10.09 9.14
N TYR A 120 8.07 10.09 9.61
CA TYR A 120 9.24 9.63 8.86
C TYR A 120 10.07 8.75 9.80
N PRO A 121 10.35 7.49 9.43
CA PRO A 121 11.11 6.59 10.33
C PRO A 121 12.57 7.01 10.44
N ASN A 122 13.08 6.88 11.63
CA ASN A 122 14.50 7.19 11.92
C ASN A 122 15.42 6.02 11.58
#